data_209fbde7a5756e4ef6978e9c41d50637
#
_entry.id   209fbde7a5756e4ef6978e9c41d50637
#
_cell.length_a   1.000
_cell.length_b   1.000
_cell.length_c   1.000
_cell.angle_alpha   90.00
_cell.angle_beta   90.00
_cell.angle_gamma   90.00
#
_symmetry.space_group_name_H-M   'P 1'
#
loop_
_entity.id
_entity.type
_entity.pdbx_description
1 polymer ?
#
loop_
_entity_poly.entity_id
_entity_poly.type
_entity_poly.pdbx_seq_one_letter_code
_entity_poly.pdbx_strand_id
1 'polypeptide(L)'
;SALSSNFGATGLHAVMPNYPATGDVAAANKILDDAGYAKDSNGVRMKAMFDLIPYGEDWKRGGQYIQQVLGEIGIQVELRYEDVPTWLKRIYHNYDFEMNLNYFYQLSDPVLGVHRHYGTNMIRKGTHFVNSSRYSNPDLDALLSAGMTEPNAEKRAAVYLEIQKILADDMPVVNLFELEFLTVYNTKFKGAY
;
A
#
# COMPACT_ATOMS: atom_id res chain seq x y z
N SER A 1 8.83 3.47 9.60
CA SER A 1 8.18 2.42 8.81
C SER A 1 7.11 3.01 7.89
N ALA A 2 6.81 2.33 6.78
CA ALA A 2 5.88 2.83 5.77
C ALA A 2 4.44 3.07 6.26
N LEU A 3 4.00 2.39 7.33
CA LEU A 3 2.70 2.69 7.96
C LEU A 3 2.71 3.99 8.76
N SER A 4 3.87 4.43 9.23
CA SER A 4 3.96 5.69 9.97
C SER A 4 3.74 6.90 9.11
N SER A 5 4.07 6.85 7.82
CA SER A 5 3.81 7.93 6.87
C SER A 5 2.31 8.14 6.61
N ASN A 6 1.50 7.08 6.71
CA ASN A 6 0.05 7.17 6.54
C ASN A 6 -0.62 8.06 7.59
N PHE A 7 0.04 8.29 8.71
CA PHE A 7 -0.53 9.01 9.86
C PHE A 7 0.29 10.25 10.26
N GLY A 8 1.28 10.62 9.43
CA GLY A 8 2.16 11.76 9.68
C GLY A 8 3.11 11.55 10.86
N ALA A 9 3.89 12.58 11.18
CA ALA A 9 4.92 12.55 12.23
C ALA A 9 4.34 12.56 13.67
N THR A 10 3.16 12.04 13.90
CA THR A 10 2.41 12.17 15.16
C THR A 10 2.73 11.11 16.20
N GLY A 11 3.84 10.36 16.06
CA GLY A 11 4.23 9.35 17.07
C GLY A 11 3.37 8.08 17.07
N LEU A 12 2.55 7.87 16.07
CA LEU A 12 1.71 6.68 15.91
C LEU A 12 2.48 5.45 15.40
N HIS A 13 3.80 5.44 15.58
CA HIS A 13 4.69 4.37 15.15
C HIS A 13 4.59 3.07 15.97
N ALA A 14 3.84 3.09 17.05
CA ALA A 14 3.90 2.06 18.09
C ALA A 14 3.22 0.72 17.75
N VAL A 15 2.51 0.66 16.62
CA VAL A 15 1.64 -0.50 16.28
C VAL A 15 2.19 -1.34 15.14
N MET A 16 3.41 -1.08 14.71
CA MET A 16 3.99 -1.86 13.62
C MET A 16 4.27 -3.29 14.07
N PRO A 17 3.79 -4.31 13.33
CA PRO A 17 4.29 -5.67 13.51
C PRO A 17 5.82 -5.63 13.41
N ASN A 18 6.50 -6.41 14.27
CA ASN A 18 7.94 -6.61 14.18
C ASN A 18 8.26 -7.42 12.92
N TYR A 19 8.26 -6.79 11.78
CA TYR A 19 8.83 -7.41 10.59
C TYR A 19 10.34 -7.49 10.75
N PRO A 20 10.95 -8.63 10.47
CA PRO A 20 12.40 -8.74 10.47
C PRO A 20 13.00 -7.73 9.50
N ALA A 21 14.13 -7.12 9.86
CA ALA A 21 14.82 -6.14 9.02
C ALA A 21 15.26 -6.74 7.66
N THR A 22 15.45 -8.04 7.63
CA THR A 22 15.66 -8.85 6.42
C THR A 22 14.50 -9.81 6.28
N GLY A 23 14.00 -10.01 5.06
CA GLY A 23 12.91 -10.95 4.81
C GLY A 23 13.23 -12.34 5.35
N ASP A 24 12.25 -13.00 5.92
CA ASP A 24 12.37 -14.39 6.40
C ASP A 24 11.68 -15.33 5.40
N VAL A 25 12.44 -15.77 4.41
CA VAL A 25 11.97 -16.69 3.36
C VAL A 25 11.51 -18.04 3.94
N ALA A 26 12.15 -18.52 5.03
CA ALA A 26 11.77 -19.78 5.66
C ALA A 26 10.41 -19.65 6.36
N ALA A 27 10.22 -18.59 7.14
CA ALA A 27 8.94 -18.32 7.79
C ALA A 27 7.82 -18.10 6.77
N ALA A 28 8.08 -17.35 5.68
CA ALA A 28 7.12 -17.11 4.61
C ALA A 28 6.71 -18.43 3.91
N ASN A 29 7.67 -19.29 3.59
CA ASN A 29 7.38 -20.62 3.03
C ASN A 29 6.53 -21.45 3.99
N LYS A 30 6.87 -21.47 5.29
CA LYS A 30 6.09 -22.20 6.29
C LYS A 30 4.65 -21.70 6.39
N ILE A 31 4.43 -20.39 6.41
CA ILE A 31 3.07 -19.78 6.44
C ILE A 31 2.25 -20.23 5.23
N LEU A 32 2.85 -20.20 4.05
CA LEU A 32 2.18 -20.64 2.82
C LEU A 32 1.88 -22.14 2.82
N ASP A 33 2.80 -22.97 3.32
CA ASP A 33 2.59 -24.42 3.47
C ASP A 33 1.46 -24.73 4.45
N ASP A 34 1.47 -24.09 5.62
CA ASP A 34 0.44 -24.25 6.66
C ASP A 34 -0.94 -23.78 6.16
N ALA A 35 -0.98 -22.78 5.29
CA ALA A 35 -2.19 -22.30 4.64
C ALA A 35 -2.66 -23.15 3.43
N GLY A 36 -1.95 -24.21 3.09
CA GLY A 36 -2.32 -25.14 2.02
C GLY A 36 -1.86 -24.74 0.63
N TYR A 37 -1.02 -23.71 0.48
CA TYR A 37 -0.42 -23.29 -0.77
C TYR A 37 0.88 -24.07 -1.05
N ALA A 38 0.79 -25.37 -1.26
CA ALA A 38 1.96 -26.21 -1.54
C ALA A 38 2.62 -25.87 -2.88
N LYS A 39 3.96 -26.05 -2.97
CA LYS A 39 4.69 -25.93 -4.24
C LYS A 39 4.39 -27.13 -5.15
N ASP A 40 4.21 -26.85 -6.43
CA ASP A 40 4.14 -27.89 -7.47
C ASP A 40 5.54 -28.52 -7.76
N SER A 41 5.61 -29.43 -8.72
CA SER A 41 6.86 -30.08 -9.15
C SER A 41 7.92 -29.12 -9.70
N ASN A 42 7.53 -27.90 -10.07
CA ASN A 42 8.41 -26.83 -10.56
C ASN A 42 8.74 -25.79 -9.48
N GLY A 43 8.30 -26.01 -8.24
CA GLY A 43 8.52 -25.10 -7.13
C GLY A 43 7.55 -23.92 -7.12
N VAL A 44 6.50 -23.93 -7.92
CA VAL A 44 5.52 -22.84 -8.04
C VAL A 44 4.29 -23.13 -7.17
N ARG A 45 3.86 -22.16 -6.37
CA ARG A 45 2.64 -22.21 -5.54
C ARG A 45 1.47 -21.57 -6.25
N MET A 46 1.73 -20.41 -6.85
CA MET A 46 0.72 -19.63 -7.56
C MET A 46 1.38 -18.71 -8.58
N LYS A 47 0.57 -18.24 -9.52
CA LYS A 47 0.97 -17.26 -10.51
C LYS A 47 0.09 -16.02 -10.36
N ALA A 48 0.67 -14.83 -10.54
CA ALA A 48 -0.07 -13.59 -10.48
C ALA A 48 0.46 -12.58 -11.51
N MET A 49 -0.44 -11.74 -12.02
CA MET A 49 -0.11 -10.58 -12.81
C MET A 49 0.17 -9.39 -11.89
N PHE A 50 1.26 -8.68 -12.11
CA PHE A 50 1.65 -7.52 -11.31
C PHE A 50 1.72 -6.27 -12.19
N ASP A 51 0.75 -5.40 -12.02
CA ASP A 51 0.63 -4.14 -12.74
C ASP A 51 1.50 -3.07 -12.08
N LEU A 52 2.43 -2.51 -12.83
CA LEU A 52 3.32 -1.47 -12.34
C LEU A 52 2.81 -0.09 -12.75
N ILE A 53 2.82 0.87 -11.82
CA ILE A 53 2.52 2.25 -12.16
C ILE A 53 3.53 2.78 -13.20
N PRO A 54 3.09 3.37 -14.32
CA PRO A 54 3.96 3.72 -15.44
C PRO A 54 4.64 5.08 -15.25
N TYR A 55 5.35 5.28 -14.14
CA TYR A 55 5.98 6.54 -13.77
C TYR A 55 7.52 6.48 -13.82
N GLY A 56 8.06 5.62 -14.67
CA GLY A 56 9.48 5.58 -14.99
C GLY A 56 10.21 4.31 -14.54
N GLU A 57 11.53 4.31 -14.74
CA GLU A 57 12.36 3.11 -14.59
C GLU A 57 12.50 2.63 -13.15
N ASP A 58 12.40 3.53 -12.17
CA ASP A 58 12.53 3.13 -10.76
C ASP A 58 11.35 2.24 -10.33
N TRP A 59 10.16 2.47 -10.86
CA TRP A 59 9.00 1.63 -10.63
C TRP A 59 9.14 0.25 -11.28
N LYS A 60 9.74 0.18 -12.48
CA LYS A 60 10.05 -1.09 -13.13
C LYS A 60 11.06 -1.90 -12.31
N ARG A 61 12.14 -1.25 -11.85
CA ARG A 61 13.15 -1.89 -10.99
C ARG A 61 12.55 -2.39 -9.69
N GLY A 62 11.68 -1.58 -9.07
CA GLY A 62 10.92 -1.99 -7.88
C GLY A 62 10.08 -3.22 -8.13
N GLY A 63 9.34 -3.26 -9.24
CA GLY A 63 8.56 -4.42 -9.65
C GLY A 63 9.41 -5.66 -9.90
N GLN A 64 10.56 -5.52 -10.57
CA GLN A 64 11.50 -6.61 -10.81
C GLN A 64 12.08 -7.18 -9.50
N TYR A 65 12.42 -6.32 -8.56
CA TYR A 65 12.86 -6.73 -7.23
C TYR A 65 11.78 -7.54 -6.50
N ILE A 66 10.54 -7.05 -6.49
CA ILE A 66 9.41 -7.74 -5.87
C ILE A 66 9.15 -9.08 -6.56
N GLN A 67 9.21 -9.13 -7.88
CA GLN A 67 9.09 -10.38 -8.66
C GLN A 67 10.14 -11.41 -8.23
N GLN A 68 11.40 -10.99 -8.06
CA GLN A 68 12.48 -11.85 -7.61
C GLN A 68 12.21 -12.39 -6.20
N VAL A 69 11.89 -11.51 -5.26
CA VAL A 69 11.65 -11.90 -3.85
C VAL A 69 10.45 -12.84 -3.72
N LEU A 70 9.35 -12.57 -4.44
CA LEU A 70 8.19 -13.46 -4.45
C LEU A 70 8.50 -14.83 -5.09
N GLY A 71 9.41 -14.86 -6.07
CA GLY A 71 9.90 -16.11 -6.67
C GLY A 71 10.60 -17.03 -5.65
N GLU A 72 11.30 -16.49 -4.66
CA GLU A 72 11.98 -17.28 -3.60
C GLU A 72 10.99 -18.10 -2.76
N ILE A 73 9.76 -17.62 -2.63
CA ILE A 73 8.68 -18.32 -1.92
C ILE A 73 7.70 -19.04 -2.84
N GLY A 74 8.01 -19.16 -4.13
CA GLY A 74 7.21 -19.91 -5.10
C GLY A 74 6.03 -19.15 -5.71
N ILE A 75 5.96 -17.82 -5.54
CA ILE A 75 4.96 -16.99 -6.20
C ILE A 75 5.56 -16.47 -7.51
N GLN A 76 5.10 -17.02 -8.63
CA GLN A 76 5.55 -16.62 -9.97
C GLN A 76 4.77 -15.41 -10.44
N VAL A 77 5.43 -14.25 -10.53
CA VAL A 77 4.80 -12.99 -10.91
C VAL A 77 5.19 -12.61 -12.32
N GLU A 78 4.20 -12.26 -13.14
CA GLU A 78 4.40 -11.66 -14.46
C GLU A 78 4.18 -10.14 -14.37
N LEU A 79 5.19 -9.35 -14.81
CA LEU A 79 5.12 -7.90 -14.75
C LEU A 79 4.36 -7.34 -15.96
N ARG A 80 3.38 -6.47 -15.70
CA ARG A 80 2.67 -5.73 -16.73
C ARG A 80 2.95 -4.23 -16.60
N TYR A 81 3.44 -3.65 -17.69
CA TYR A 81 3.78 -2.23 -17.77
C TYR A 81 3.12 -1.63 -19.01
N GLU A 82 2.17 -0.74 -18.80
CA GLU A 82 1.36 -0.12 -19.83
C GLU A 82 1.55 1.41 -19.82
N ASP A 83 0.88 2.12 -20.73
CA ASP A 83 0.79 3.58 -20.63
C ASP A 83 -0.16 4.02 -19.50
N VAL A 84 -0.05 5.28 -19.07
CA VAL A 84 -0.83 5.81 -17.93
C VAL A 84 -2.35 5.67 -18.15
N PRO A 85 -2.95 6.06 -19.29
CA PRO A 85 -4.38 5.90 -19.51
C PRO A 85 -4.86 4.45 -19.43
N THR A 86 -4.10 3.51 -20.00
CA THR A 86 -4.43 2.09 -20.00
C THR A 86 -4.34 1.53 -18.57
N TRP A 87 -3.28 1.84 -17.84
CA TRP A 87 -3.11 1.44 -16.46
C TRP A 87 -4.23 1.99 -15.55
N LEU A 88 -4.55 3.30 -15.66
CA LEU A 88 -5.65 3.91 -14.90
C LEU A 88 -7.00 3.23 -15.17
N LYS A 89 -7.28 2.94 -16.44
CA LYS A 89 -8.50 2.23 -16.82
C LYS A 89 -8.55 0.83 -16.22
N ARG A 90 -7.43 0.09 -16.28
CA ARG A 90 -7.32 -1.24 -15.72
C ARG A 90 -7.56 -1.26 -14.21
N ILE A 91 -6.81 -0.45 -13.48
CA ILE A 91 -6.81 -0.45 -12.01
C ILE A 91 -8.11 0.14 -11.45
N TYR A 92 -8.57 1.29 -11.96
CA TYR A 92 -9.65 2.06 -11.32
C TYR A 92 -11.01 1.98 -12.00
N HIS A 93 -11.06 1.61 -13.30
CA HIS A 93 -12.31 1.46 -14.01
C HIS A 93 -12.74 0.00 -14.11
N ASN A 94 -11.81 -0.90 -14.43
CA ASN A 94 -12.15 -2.29 -14.67
C ASN A 94 -11.91 -3.17 -13.45
N TYR A 95 -11.03 -2.76 -12.51
CA TYR A 95 -10.52 -3.60 -11.40
C TYR A 95 -9.93 -4.92 -11.92
N ASP A 96 -9.27 -4.86 -13.09
CA ASP A 96 -8.69 -5.99 -13.81
C ASP A 96 -7.20 -6.11 -13.47
N PHE A 97 -6.91 -6.48 -12.23
CA PHE A 97 -5.58 -6.72 -11.72
C PHE A 97 -5.61 -7.69 -10.54
N GLU A 98 -4.51 -8.40 -10.33
CA GLU A 98 -4.30 -9.26 -9.16
C GLU A 98 -3.41 -8.58 -8.13
N MET A 99 -2.32 -7.96 -8.60
CA MET A 99 -1.43 -7.14 -7.79
C MET A 99 -1.15 -5.83 -8.53
N ASN A 100 -0.99 -4.72 -7.80
CA ASN A 100 -0.53 -3.50 -8.42
C ASN A 100 0.47 -2.75 -7.54
N LEU A 101 1.55 -2.25 -8.15
CA LEU A 101 2.49 -1.33 -7.52
C LEU A 101 2.04 0.09 -7.80
N ASN A 102 1.85 0.86 -6.73
CA ASN A 102 1.31 2.21 -6.79
C ASN A 102 1.96 3.09 -5.73
N TYR A 103 1.66 4.39 -5.74
CA TYR A 103 1.98 5.26 -4.62
C TYR A 103 0.81 6.21 -4.32
N PHE A 104 0.79 6.70 -3.11
CA PHE A 104 -0.24 7.61 -2.64
C PHE A 104 0.36 8.75 -1.85
N TYR A 105 -0.20 9.93 -2.01
CA TYR A 105 0.09 11.05 -1.14
C TYR A 105 -0.72 10.94 0.16
N GLN A 106 -0.01 10.93 1.26
CA GLN A 106 -0.60 11.10 2.58
C GLN A 106 -0.45 12.58 2.95
N LEU A 107 -1.51 13.34 2.76
CA LEU A 107 -1.50 14.77 3.09
C LEU A 107 -1.44 14.97 4.60
N SER A 108 -1.36 16.23 5.04
CA SER A 108 -1.13 16.58 6.45
C SER A 108 -2.20 16.07 7.41
N ASP A 109 -3.39 15.77 6.93
CA ASP A 109 -4.47 15.18 7.73
C ASP A 109 -4.83 13.79 7.20
N PRO A 110 -4.93 12.76 8.09
CA PRO A 110 -5.29 11.40 7.70
C PRO A 110 -6.61 11.28 6.92
N VAL A 111 -7.56 12.18 7.15
CA VAL A 111 -8.83 12.22 6.38
C VAL A 111 -8.57 12.39 4.88
N LEU A 112 -7.53 13.13 4.52
CA LEU A 112 -7.21 13.43 3.12
C LEU A 112 -6.42 12.31 2.42
N GLY A 113 -5.86 11.38 3.18
CA GLY A 113 -5.06 10.25 2.67
C GLY A 113 -5.65 8.90 3.04
N VAL A 114 -5.59 8.53 4.31
CA VAL A 114 -5.98 7.20 4.82
C VAL A 114 -7.42 6.84 4.45
N HIS A 115 -8.38 7.73 4.68
CA HIS A 115 -9.78 7.48 4.35
C HIS A 115 -9.97 7.16 2.87
N ARG A 116 -9.25 7.86 2.00
CA ARG A 116 -9.35 7.68 0.55
C ARG A 116 -8.87 6.30 0.09
N HIS A 117 -7.89 5.73 0.79
CA HIS A 117 -7.29 4.46 0.38
C HIS A 117 -7.99 3.24 0.99
N TYR A 118 -8.61 3.38 2.15
CA TYR A 118 -9.11 2.24 2.92
C TYR A 118 -10.61 2.25 3.19
N GLY A 119 -11.27 3.40 3.13
CA GLY A 119 -12.72 3.48 3.38
C GLY A 119 -13.54 2.75 2.33
N THR A 120 -14.55 2.00 2.76
CA THR A 120 -15.48 1.30 1.86
C THR A 120 -16.21 2.25 0.92
N ASN A 121 -16.56 3.45 1.39
CA ASN A 121 -17.22 4.50 0.59
C ASN A 121 -16.32 5.06 -0.53
N MET A 122 -15.03 4.72 -0.52
CA MET A 122 -14.04 5.10 -1.52
C MET A 122 -13.78 4.01 -2.56
N ILE A 123 -14.52 2.91 -2.52
CA ILE A 123 -14.61 1.96 -3.64
C ILE A 123 -15.46 2.61 -4.73
N ARG A 124 -14.83 3.46 -5.53
CA ARG A 124 -15.50 4.31 -6.53
C ARG A 124 -14.96 4.01 -7.93
N LYS A 125 -15.70 3.18 -8.66
CA LYS A 125 -15.35 2.82 -10.04
C LYS A 125 -15.18 4.07 -10.90
N GLY A 126 -14.03 4.17 -11.57
CA GLY A 126 -13.70 5.31 -12.43
C GLY A 126 -13.07 6.51 -11.72
N THR A 127 -12.98 6.50 -10.39
CA THR A 127 -12.24 7.51 -9.64
C THR A 127 -10.82 7.01 -9.39
N HIS A 128 -9.81 7.82 -9.76
CA HIS A 128 -8.41 7.44 -9.66
C HIS A 128 -7.85 7.69 -8.25
N PHE A 129 -6.84 6.90 -7.88
CA PHE A 129 -6.11 7.03 -6.60
C PHE A 129 -7.01 6.97 -5.36
N VAL A 130 -7.99 6.09 -5.40
CA VAL A 130 -8.88 5.73 -4.28
C VAL A 130 -8.74 4.25 -3.98
N ASN A 131 -9.61 3.70 -3.13
CA ASN A 131 -9.61 2.29 -2.72
C ASN A 131 -9.84 1.34 -3.92
N SER A 132 -8.78 1.07 -4.67
CA SER A 132 -8.82 0.12 -5.80
C SER A 132 -8.73 -1.33 -5.37
N SER A 133 -8.18 -1.63 -4.19
CA SER A 133 -8.14 -2.97 -3.63
C SER A 133 -9.54 -3.51 -3.31
N ARG A 134 -10.52 -2.63 -3.21
CA ARG A 134 -11.91 -2.92 -2.79
C ARG A 134 -11.98 -3.52 -1.39
N TYR A 135 -10.97 -3.21 -0.57
CA TYR A 135 -10.99 -3.56 0.83
C TYR A 135 -12.20 -2.92 1.53
N SER A 136 -12.90 -3.69 2.34
CA SER A 136 -14.09 -3.26 3.05
C SER A 136 -14.12 -3.91 4.43
N ASN A 137 -14.14 -3.06 5.46
CA ASN A 137 -14.22 -3.49 6.85
C ASN A 137 -15.12 -2.49 7.61
N PRO A 138 -16.32 -2.91 8.09
CA PRO A 138 -17.24 -2.04 8.76
C PRO A 138 -16.72 -1.41 10.06
N ASP A 139 -15.88 -2.12 10.80
CA ASP A 139 -15.25 -1.60 12.02
C ASP A 139 -14.26 -0.50 11.70
N LEU A 140 -13.48 -0.69 10.62
CA LEU A 140 -12.61 0.36 10.10
C LEU A 140 -13.41 1.60 9.66
N ASP A 141 -14.50 1.42 8.92
CA ASP A 141 -15.36 2.52 8.45
C ASP A 141 -15.93 3.33 9.61
N ALA A 142 -16.33 2.66 10.69
CA ALA A 142 -16.81 3.33 11.91
C ALA A 142 -15.70 4.17 12.56
N LEU A 143 -14.51 3.64 12.66
CA LEU A 143 -13.35 4.37 13.20
C LEU A 143 -12.92 5.53 12.28
N LEU A 144 -12.93 5.36 10.97
CA LEU A 144 -12.66 6.44 10.01
C LEU A 144 -13.66 7.59 10.20
N SER A 145 -14.94 7.27 10.36
CA SER A 145 -15.99 8.26 10.62
C SER A 145 -15.79 8.97 11.95
N ALA A 146 -15.45 8.24 13.01
CA ALA A 146 -15.14 8.82 14.31
C ALA A 146 -13.92 9.73 14.27
N GLY A 147 -12.84 9.31 13.63
CA GLY A 147 -11.61 10.11 13.49
C GLY A 147 -11.78 11.38 12.65
N MET A 148 -12.74 11.39 11.73
CA MET A 148 -13.08 12.58 10.94
C MET A 148 -13.78 13.66 11.76
N THR A 149 -14.56 13.28 12.75
CA THR A 149 -15.41 14.21 13.52
C THR A 149 -14.90 14.51 14.93
N GLU A 150 -13.90 13.79 15.44
CA GLU A 150 -13.35 13.99 16.78
C GLU A 150 -12.51 15.27 16.87
N PRO A 151 -12.94 16.30 17.62
CA PRO A 151 -12.23 17.56 17.72
C PRO A 151 -11.07 17.54 18.72
N ASN A 152 -11.06 16.62 19.69
CA ASN A 152 -9.99 16.49 20.66
C ASN A 152 -8.82 15.73 20.05
N ALA A 153 -7.65 16.34 19.99
CA ALA A 153 -6.47 15.77 19.33
C ALA A 153 -6.01 14.44 19.95
N GLU A 154 -6.04 14.30 21.28
CA GLU A 154 -5.63 13.06 21.96
C GLU A 154 -6.59 11.91 21.69
N LYS A 155 -7.89 12.18 21.77
CA LYS A 155 -8.93 11.17 21.44
C LYS A 155 -8.87 10.79 19.97
N ARG A 156 -8.66 11.76 19.09
CA ARG A 156 -8.49 11.54 17.66
C ARG A 156 -7.27 10.66 17.38
N ALA A 157 -6.14 10.93 18.04
CA ALA A 157 -4.94 10.10 17.93
C ALA A 157 -5.22 8.64 18.35
N ALA A 158 -5.97 8.44 19.44
CA ALA A 158 -6.36 7.10 19.89
C ALA A 158 -7.22 6.35 18.85
N VAL A 159 -8.15 7.04 18.19
CA VAL A 159 -8.95 6.46 17.10
C VAL A 159 -8.04 6.00 15.94
N TYR A 160 -7.11 6.85 15.50
CA TYR A 160 -6.18 6.47 14.43
C TYR A 160 -5.19 5.38 14.83
N LEU A 161 -4.92 5.21 16.12
CA LEU A 161 -4.14 4.07 16.62
C LEU A 161 -4.89 2.74 16.39
N GLU A 162 -6.18 2.71 16.69
CA GLU A 162 -7.01 1.52 16.42
C GLU A 162 -7.16 1.25 14.91
N ILE A 163 -7.32 2.29 14.09
CA ILE A 163 -7.28 2.16 12.63
C ILE A 163 -5.98 1.49 12.16
N GLN A 164 -4.84 1.91 12.71
CA GLN A 164 -3.55 1.30 12.36
C GLN A 164 -3.47 -0.19 12.72
N LYS A 165 -4.03 -0.58 13.87
CA LYS A 165 -4.05 -2.01 14.28
C LYS A 165 -4.81 -2.84 13.27
N ILE A 166 -6.03 -2.42 12.91
CA ILE A 166 -6.83 -3.13 11.90
C ILE A 166 -6.08 -3.22 10.57
N LEU A 167 -5.51 -2.11 10.09
CA LEU A 167 -4.77 -2.10 8.83
C LEU A 167 -3.48 -2.93 8.87
N ALA A 168 -2.86 -3.08 10.04
CA ALA A 168 -1.70 -3.94 10.22
C ALA A 168 -2.08 -5.43 10.24
N ASP A 169 -3.23 -5.78 10.79
CA ASP A 169 -3.72 -7.16 10.86
C ASP A 169 -4.30 -7.61 9.52
N ASP A 170 -5.15 -6.80 8.88
CA ASP A 170 -5.80 -7.14 7.61
C ASP A 170 -4.86 -6.99 6.40
N MET A 171 -3.88 -6.12 6.48
CA MET A 171 -2.86 -5.79 5.47
C MET A 171 -3.40 -5.70 4.02
N PRO A 172 -4.40 -4.85 3.76
CA PRO A 172 -4.95 -4.72 2.41
C PRO A 172 -3.95 -4.10 1.41
N VAL A 173 -2.94 -3.44 1.93
CA VAL A 173 -1.83 -2.82 1.18
C VAL A 173 -0.53 -3.08 1.92
N VAL A 174 0.48 -3.56 1.21
CA VAL A 174 1.85 -3.69 1.71
C VAL A 174 2.62 -2.40 1.43
N ASN A 175 2.93 -1.65 2.49
CA ASN A 175 3.73 -0.43 2.37
C ASN A 175 5.21 -0.79 2.26
N LEU A 176 5.85 -0.41 1.16
CA LEU A 176 7.21 -0.82 0.82
C LEU A 176 8.24 0.23 1.21
N PHE A 177 8.00 1.50 0.86
CA PHE A 177 8.93 2.60 1.09
C PHE A 177 8.21 3.96 1.03
N GLU A 178 8.87 4.99 1.50
CA GLU A 178 8.44 6.37 1.37
C GLU A 178 9.24 7.04 0.24
N LEU A 179 8.54 7.85 -0.57
CA LEU A 179 9.17 8.62 -1.63
C LEU A 179 9.51 10.02 -1.14
N GLU A 180 10.77 10.42 -1.34
CA GLU A 180 11.21 11.78 -1.13
C GLU A 180 11.28 12.52 -2.47
N PHE A 181 10.55 13.62 -2.58
CA PHE A 181 10.59 14.49 -3.77
C PHE A 181 11.55 15.65 -3.51
N LEU A 182 12.73 15.59 -4.11
CA LEU A 182 13.73 16.63 -3.98
C LEU A 182 13.41 17.80 -4.90
N THR A 183 13.38 19.01 -4.33
CA THR A 183 13.27 20.25 -5.11
C THR A 183 14.66 20.87 -5.21
N VAL A 184 15.16 21.00 -6.43
CA VAL A 184 16.42 21.70 -6.71
C VAL A 184 16.11 23.05 -7.35
N TYR A 185 16.61 24.11 -6.76
CA TYR A 185 16.42 25.46 -7.29
C TYR A 185 17.71 26.27 -7.25
N ASN A 186 17.80 27.28 -8.12
CA ASN A 186 18.92 28.20 -8.09
C ASN A 186 18.70 29.24 -6.99
N THR A 187 19.66 29.41 -6.09
CA THR A 187 19.60 30.32 -4.94
C THR A 187 19.44 31.80 -5.29
N LYS A 188 19.60 32.18 -6.58
CA LYS A 188 19.29 33.51 -7.08
C LYS A 188 17.79 33.83 -7.06
N PHE A 189 16.94 32.80 -7.08
CA PHE A 189 15.47 32.97 -6.97
C PHE A 189 15.07 32.91 -5.50
N LYS A 190 14.38 33.93 -5.02
CA LYS A 190 13.82 33.99 -3.67
C LYS A 190 12.34 33.61 -3.71
N GLY A 191 11.86 32.90 -2.69
CA GLY A 191 10.46 32.51 -2.62
C GLY A 191 10.05 31.43 -3.63
N ALA A 192 10.98 30.55 -4.01
CA ALA A 192 10.73 29.44 -4.92
C ALA A 192 10.12 28.19 -4.25
N TYR A 193 9.75 28.29 -2.96
CA TYR A 193 9.19 27.21 -2.13
C TYR A 193 8.24 27.78 -1.11
#